data_d86a4b3af3391dc53b529742697bbd0e
#
_entry.id   d86a4b3af3391dc53b529742697bbd0e
#
_cell.length_a   1.000
_cell.length_b   1.000
_cell.length_c   1.000
_cell.angle_alpha   90.00
_cell.angle_beta   90.00
_cell.angle_gamma   90.00
#
_symmetry.space_group_name_H-M   'P 1'
#
loop_
_entity.id
_entity.type
_entity.pdbx_description
1 polymer ?
#
loop_
_entity_poly.entity_id
_entity_poly.type
_entity_poly.pdbx_seq_one_letter_code
_entity_poly.pdbx_strand_id
1 'polypeptide(L)'
;MRSTATGLEIPGVLWRRDPHAEPLPLVLDSPHSGALYPEDFAYCCPLPVLRRAEDCYVDELFEAAPAHGATLIGAVFPRSYIDVNRAADDLDPGLLAGALPEFLVPRPTTRVGLVRRHAQPGVPIYDRKLSPDDVLARIERYHTPYHRVLDETCERLRREFGVLWHVNCHSMPSYGPSREERKGVYADFVLGDRDGTTCAPDFTDFVAGVLRGLGYDVRINEGYKGVEIVRRQGRPTENRHSLQIEIDRALYMDQKTLEKLPGFERLRADLARLVAALGEFVRGRL
;
A
#
# COMPACT_ATOMS: atom_id res chain seq x y z
N MET A 1 -30.38 7.63 14.74
CA MET A 1 -30.30 6.37 13.98
C MET A 1 -28.82 6.09 13.75
N ARG A 2 -28.26 5.02 14.33
CA ARG A 2 -26.87 4.65 14.11
C ARG A 2 -26.78 4.01 12.73
N SER A 3 -26.08 4.66 11.80
CA SER A 3 -25.72 4.07 10.52
C SER A 3 -24.83 2.86 10.80
N THR A 4 -25.31 1.67 10.44
CA THR A 4 -24.45 0.49 10.38
C THR A 4 -23.36 0.77 9.35
N ALA A 5 -22.11 0.57 9.72
CA ALA A 5 -20.96 0.74 8.84
C ALA A 5 -21.19 -0.01 7.52
N THR A 6 -21.49 0.74 6.46
CA THR A 6 -21.62 0.21 5.12
C THR A 6 -20.21 0.05 4.55
N GLY A 7 -19.76 -1.18 4.42
CA GLY A 7 -18.51 -1.52 3.77
C GLY A 7 -18.78 -2.29 2.48
N LEU A 8 -17.74 -2.51 1.71
CA LEU A 8 -17.72 -3.42 0.56
C LEU A 8 -16.74 -4.55 0.88
N GLU A 9 -17.11 -5.77 0.56
CA GLU A 9 -16.20 -6.90 0.58
C GLU A 9 -16.29 -7.63 -0.76
N ILE A 10 -15.13 -7.89 -1.36
CA ILE A 10 -14.96 -8.83 -2.46
C ILE A 10 -14.18 -10.00 -1.88
N PRO A 11 -14.86 -11.14 -1.61
CA PRO A 11 -14.24 -12.28 -0.92
C PRO A 11 -12.93 -12.72 -1.58
N GLY A 12 -11.88 -12.89 -0.78
CA GLY A 12 -10.55 -13.28 -1.24
C GLY A 12 -9.74 -12.18 -1.94
N VAL A 13 -10.31 -10.98 -2.15
CA VAL A 13 -9.66 -9.89 -2.89
C VAL A 13 -9.41 -8.66 -2.02
N LEU A 14 -10.47 -8.02 -1.55
CA LEU A 14 -10.34 -6.78 -0.78
C LEU A 14 -11.54 -6.56 0.14
N TRP A 15 -11.33 -5.66 1.09
CA TRP A 15 -12.39 -5.01 1.83
C TRP A 15 -12.26 -3.49 1.73
N ARG A 16 -13.41 -2.79 1.84
CA ARG A 16 -13.50 -1.35 2.02
C ARG A 16 -14.34 -1.05 3.26
N ARG A 17 -13.83 -0.21 4.13
CA ARG A 17 -14.53 0.32 5.30
C ARG A 17 -14.85 1.78 5.04
N ASP A 18 -16.14 2.08 5.00
CA ASP A 18 -16.63 3.44 4.81
C ASP A 18 -16.59 4.21 6.14
N PRO A 19 -16.56 5.57 6.11
CA PRO A 19 -16.49 6.40 7.29
C PRO A 19 -17.62 6.12 8.30
N HIS A 20 -17.27 6.12 9.59
CA HIS A 20 -18.23 6.10 10.71
C HIS A 20 -18.58 7.52 11.18
N ALA A 21 -17.78 8.52 10.85
CA ALA A 21 -17.99 9.94 11.06
C ALA A 21 -18.45 10.59 9.76
N GLU A 22 -18.61 11.92 9.77
CA GLU A 22 -18.91 12.70 8.56
C GLU A 22 -17.87 12.40 7.47
N PRO A 23 -18.32 11.96 6.28
CA PRO A 23 -17.41 11.59 5.21
C PRO A 23 -16.55 12.76 4.73
N LEU A 24 -15.27 12.47 4.47
CA LEU A 24 -14.29 13.40 3.93
C LEU A 24 -13.75 12.84 2.60
N PRO A 25 -13.27 13.70 1.70
CA PRO A 25 -12.55 13.26 0.49
C PRO A 25 -11.13 12.77 0.84
N LEU A 26 -11.06 11.84 1.80
CA LEU A 26 -9.85 11.23 2.29
C LEU A 26 -9.96 9.71 2.17
N VAL A 27 -9.05 9.12 1.41
CA VAL A 27 -8.97 7.67 1.20
C VAL A 27 -7.59 7.19 1.64
N LEU A 28 -7.57 6.14 2.43
CA LEU A 28 -6.35 5.39 2.75
C LEU A 28 -6.44 4.01 2.11
N ASP A 29 -5.34 3.47 1.59
CA ASP A 29 -5.30 2.08 1.15
C ASP A 29 -4.07 1.34 1.67
N SER A 30 -4.27 0.07 2.03
CA SER A 30 -3.22 -0.88 2.44
C SER A 30 -3.19 -2.05 1.46
N PRO A 31 -2.39 -1.95 0.38
CA PRO A 31 -2.42 -2.92 -0.70
C PRO A 31 -1.65 -4.20 -0.41
N HIS A 32 -0.85 -4.25 0.66
CA HIS A 32 0.14 -5.29 0.87
C HIS A 32 0.07 -5.98 2.25
N SER A 33 -0.95 -5.71 3.07
CA SER A 33 -1.12 -6.36 4.37
C SER A 33 -1.78 -7.74 4.28
N GLY A 34 -2.33 -8.09 3.12
CA GLY A 34 -3.05 -9.33 2.93
C GLY A 34 -2.18 -10.57 3.07
N ALA A 35 -2.72 -11.56 3.79
CA ALA A 35 -2.08 -12.85 4.08
C ALA A 35 -3.01 -14.06 3.77
N LEU A 36 -4.08 -13.84 3.00
CA LEU A 36 -4.94 -14.91 2.50
C LEU A 36 -4.36 -15.47 1.20
N TYR A 37 -3.64 -16.58 1.33
CA TYR A 37 -2.93 -17.22 0.22
C TYR A 37 -3.91 -17.98 -0.66
N PRO A 38 -4.06 -17.64 -1.97
CA PRO A 38 -4.90 -18.39 -2.89
C PRO A 38 -4.41 -19.84 -3.05
N GLU A 39 -5.34 -20.80 -3.16
CA GLU A 39 -5.02 -22.22 -3.30
C GLU A 39 -4.17 -22.53 -4.56
N ASP A 40 -4.39 -21.75 -5.64
CA ASP A 40 -3.69 -21.87 -6.90
C ASP A 40 -2.31 -21.18 -6.91
N PHE A 41 -1.86 -20.61 -5.79
CA PHE A 41 -0.56 -19.95 -5.75
C PHE A 41 0.61 -20.89 -6.05
N ALA A 42 0.56 -22.12 -5.52
CA ALA A 42 1.53 -23.18 -5.76
C ALA A 42 2.99 -22.68 -5.73
N TYR A 43 3.35 -21.97 -4.67
CA TYR A 43 4.73 -21.53 -4.39
C TYR A 43 5.58 -22.70 -3.87
N CYS A 44 6.91 -22.68 -4.14
CA CYS A 44 7.84 -23.73 -3.72
C CYS A 44 8.76 -23.31 -2.55
N CYS A 45 8.82 -22.03 -2.20
CA CYS A 45 9.66 -21.56 -1.10
C CYS A 45 8.95 -21.73 0.27
N PRO A 46 9.70 -21.74 1.40
CA PRO A 46 9.08 -21.80 2.72
C PRO A 46 8.16 -20.61 3.00
N LEU A 47 6.95 -20.86 3.51
CA LEU A 47 5.95 -19.82 3.80
C LEU A 47 6.50 -18.67 4.67
N PRO A 48 7.28 -18.89 5.76
CA PRO A 48 7.83 -17.77 6.53
C PRO A 48 8.76 -16.86 5.72
N VAL A 49 9.44 -17.39 4.71
CA VAL A 49 10.29 -16.59 3.81
C VAL A 49 9.44 -15.77 2.85
N LEU A 50 8.39 -16.37 2.31
CA LEU A 50 7.44 -15.72 1.40
C LEU A 50 6.73 -14.56 2.10
N ARG A 51 6.28 -14.77 3.33
CA ARG A 51 5.58 -13.78 4.15
C ARG A 51 6.41 -12.53 4.49
N ARG A 52 7.73 -12.59 4.45
CA ARG A 52 8.60 -11.40 4.64
C ARG A 52 8.41 -10.34 3.55
N ALA A 53 7.78 -10.69 2.43
CA ALA A 53 7.41 -9.73 1.40
C ALA A 53 6.17 -8.89 1.77
N GLU A 54 5.35 -9.34 2.72
CA GLU A 54 4.14 -8.65 3.18
C GLU A 54 4.50 -7.39 3.97
N ASP A 55 3.62 -6.39 3.88
CA ASP A 55 3.60 -5.23 4.78
C ASP A 55 2.64 -5.56 5.93
N CYS A 56 3.05 -6.55 6.77
CA CYS A 56 2.20 -7.10 7.82
C CYS A 56 1.65 -6.01 8.73
N TYR A 57 0.35 -6.09 9.07
CA TYR A 57 -0.33 -5.25 10.05
C TYR A 57 -0.49 -3.77 9.67
N VAL A 58 -0.09 -3.32 8.47
CA VAL A 58 -0.24 -1.91 8.09
C VAL A 58 -1.72 -1.51 8.05
N ASP A 59 -2.60 -2.41 7.63
CA ASP A 59 -4.05 -2.23 7.68
C ASP A 59 -4.59 -2.04 9.12
N GLU A 60 -4.04 -2.77 10.11
CA GLU A 60 -4.38 -2.60 11.52
C GLU A 60 -3.83 -1.28 12.09
N LEU A 61 -2.64 -0.86 11.66
CA LEU A 61 -2.04 0.40 12.08
C LEU A 61 -2.88 1.61 11.67
N PHE A 62 -3.59 1.53 10.54
CA PHE A 62 -4.46 2.60 10.04
C PHE A 62 -5.96 2.35 10.28
N GLU A 63 -6.34 1.37 11.10
CA GLU A 63 -7.74 0.99 11.33
C GLU A 63 -8.63 2.11 11.87
N ALA A 64 -8.04 3.17 12.46
CA ALA A 64 -8.76 4.33 12.97
C ALA A 64 -9.32 5.24 11.86
N ALA A 65 -8.94 5.05 10.59
CA ALA A 65 -9.29 5.94 9.49
C ALA A 65 -10.81 6.18 9.36
N PRO A 66 -11.71 5.16 9.43
CA PRO A 66 -13.14 5.39 9.33
C PRO A 66 -13.73 6.24 10.47
N ALA A 67 -13.15 6.20 11.66
CA ALA A 67 -13.60 7.00 12.79
C ALA A 67 -13.31 8.51 12.61
N HIS A 68 -12.41 8.86 11.70
CA HIS A 68 -12.02 10.24 11.39
C HIS A 68 -12.52 10.72 10.02
N GLY A 69 -13.51 10.05 9.45
CA GLY A 69 -14.16 10.46 8.19
C GLY A 69 -13.48 9.96 6.92
N ALA A 70 -12.41 9.16 7.02
CA ALA A 70 -11.72 8.61 5.88
C ALA A 70 -12.27 7.23 5.47
N THR A 71 -12.20 6.91 4.16
CA THR A 71 -12.42 5.56 3.67
C THR A 71 -11.11 4.77 3.76
N LEU A 72 -11.16 3.53 4.27
CA LEU A 72 -10.01 2.62 4.31
C LEU A 72 -10.25 1.40 3.42
N ILE A 73 -9.29 1.08 2.54
CA ILE A 73 -9.34 -0.07 1.63
C ILE A 73 -8.13 -0.98 1.91
N GLY A 74 -8.35 -2.29 2.00
CA GLY A 74 -7.26 -3.25 2.19
C GLY A 74 -7.37 -4.44 1.25
N ALA A 75 -6.24 -4.86 0.65
CA ALA A 75 -6.15 -6.14 -0.03
C ALA A 75 -6.04 -7.27 0.99
N VAL A 76 -6.64 -8.44 0.70
CA VAL A 76 -6.55 -9.60 1.60
C VAL A 76 -5.57 -10.66 1.09
N PHE A 77 -5.20 -10.64 -0.18
CA PHE A 77 -4.21 -11.54 -0.78
C PHE A 77 -2.77 -11.00 -0.65
N PRO A 78 -1.75 -11.89 -0.65
CA PRO A 78 -0.38 -11.45 -0.52
C PRO A 78 0.17 -10.82 -1.81
N ARG A 79 0.93 -9.74 -1.67
CA ARG A 79 1.60 -9.08 -2.80
C ARG A 79 2.58 -9.98 -3.56
N SER A 80 3.00 -11.08 -2.96
CA SER A 80 3.87 -12.07 -3.61
C SER A 80 3.12 -12.89 -4.66
N TYR A 81 1.79 -12.99 -4.59
CA TYR A 81 0.94 -13.62 -5.59
C TYR A 81 0.70 -12.71 -6.79
N ILE A 82 0.29 -11.46 -6.52
CA ILE A 82 0.18 -10.38 -7.50
C ILE A 82 0.29 -9.04 -6.76
N ASP A 83 1.08 -8.10 -7.26
CA ASP A 83 1.35 -6.83 -6.62
C ASP A 83 0.51 -5.71 -7.25
N VAL A 84 -0.57 -5.31 -6.57
CA VAL A 84 -1.46 -4.23 -7.06
C VAL A 84 -0.81 -2.84 -7.05
N ASN A 85 0.37 -2.68 -6.41
CA ASN A 85 1.16 -1.46 -6.52
C ASN A 85 2.20 -1.57 -7.65
N ARG A 86 1.87 -2.36 -8.71
CA ARG A 86 2.61 -2.44 -9.97
C ARG A 86 1.64 -2.31 -11.13
N ALA A 87 2.13 -1.81 -12.27
CA ALA A 87 1.34 -1.77 -13.49
C ALA A 87 1.06 -3.19 -13.99
N ALA A 88 -0.07 -3.40 -14.65
CA ALA A 88 -0.46 -4.72 -15.16
C ALA A 88 0.55 -5.28 -16.19
N ASP A 89 1.27 -4.41 -16.87
CA ASP A 89 2.31 -4.74 -17.85
C ASP A 89 3.73 -4.79 -17.26
N ASP A 90 3.92 -4.51 -15.95
CA ASP A 90 5.23 -4.65 -15.29
C ASP A 90 5.52 -6.14 -14.99
N LEU A 91 5.77 -6.88 -16.05
CA LEU A 91 5.95 -8.33 -16.06
C LEU A 91 7.37 -8.72 -16.51
N ASP A 92 7.97 -9.69 -15.79
CA ASP A 92 9.23 -10.34 -16.21
C ASP A 92 8.93 -11.43 -17.27
N PRO A 93 9.31 -11.22 -18.56
CA PRO A 93 9.13 -12.26 -19.59
C PRO A 93 9.81 -13.58 -19.25
N GLY A 94 10.89 -13.53 -18.44
CA GLY A 94 11.62 -14.73 -18.00
C GLY A 94 10.82 -15.65 -17.09
N LEU A 95 9.74 -15.14 -16.46
CA LEU A 95 8.83 -15.93 -15.62
C LEU A 95 7.75 -16.66 -16.44
N LEU A 96 7.52 -16.27 -17.70
CA LEU A 96 6.41 -16.78 -18.51
C LEU A 96 6.79 -18.04 -19.30
N ALA A 97 5.85 -18.98 -19.40
CA ALA A 97 5.98 -20.21 -20.21
C ALA A 97 5.61 -20.00 -21.69
N GLY A 98 5.17 -18.80 -22.08
CA GLY A 98 4.77 -18.46 -23.45
C GLY A 98 4.56 -16.96 -23.60
N ALA A 99 4.08 -16.56 -24.77
CA ALA A 99 3.75 -15.17 -25.06
C ALA A 99 2.41 -14.77 -24.45
N LEU A 100 2.33 -13.55 -23.92
CA LEU A 100 1.08 -12.93 -23.55
C LEU A 100 0.31 -12.47 -24.80
N PRO A 101 -1.03 -12.23 -24.68
CA PRO A 101 -1.80 -11.63 -25.77
C PRO A 101 -1.23 -10.28 -26.22
N GLU A 102 -1.42 -9.92 -27.48
CA GLU A 102 -0.89 -8.68 -28.07
C GLU A 102 -1.29 -7.39 -27.33
N PHE A 103 -2.43 -7.40 -26.62
CA PHE A 103 -2.88 -6.25 -25.83
C PHE A 103 -2.11 -6.08 -24.50
N LEU A 104 -1.31 -7.07 -24.07
CA LEU A 104 -0.52 -7.02 -22.84
C LEU A 104 0.96 -7.26 -23.14
N VAL A 105 1.64 -6.21 -23.57
CA VAL A 105 3.07 -6.27 -23.86
C VAL A 105 3.87 -6.06 -22.58
N PRO A 106 4.70 -7.01 -22.14
CA PRO A 106 5.52 -6.86 -20.94
C PRO A 106 6.43 -5.63 -21.02
N ARG A 107 6.38 -4.79 -19.99
CA ARG A 107 7.24 -3.63 -19.80
C ARG A 107 7.84 -3.63 -18.40
N PRO A 108 8.85 -4.46 -18.15
CA PRO A 108 9.44 -4.56 -16.82
C PRO A 108 10.06 -3.20 -16.42
N THR A 109 9.44 -2.51 -15.48
CA THR A 109 9.88 -1.22 -14.98
C THR A 109 10.56 -1.33 -13.62
N THR A 110 10.33 -2.43 -12.92
CA THR A 110 10.87 -2.70 -11.60
C THR A 110 11.59 -4.04 -11.55
N ARG A 111 12.49 -4.21 -10.58
CA ARG A 111 13.18 -5.50 -10.35
C ARG A 111 12.25 -6.60 -9.87
N VAL A 112 11.07 -6.25 -9.37
CA VAL A 112 10.16 -7.17 -8.69
C VAL A 112 8.97 -7.55 -9.56
N GLY A 113 8.46 -6.60 -10.35
CA GLY A 113 7.34 -6.77 -11.27
C GLY A 113 5.97 -7.00 -10.59
N LEU A 114 4.95 -7.12 -11.44
CA LEU A 114 3.57 -7.42 -11.04
C LEU A 114 3.44 -8.78 -10.34
N VAL A 115 4.15 -9.79 -10.86
CA VAL A 115 4.25 -11.13 -10.28
C VAL A 115 5.70 -11.38 -9.88
N ARG A 116 5.93 -11.58 -8.58
CA ARG A 116 7.28 -11.73 -8.04
C ARG A 116 7.88 -13.07 -8.41
N ARG A 117 9.10 -13.06 -8.93
CA ARG A 117 9.88 -14.26 -9.22
C ARG A 117 10.59 -14.83 -7.98
N HIS A 118 11.04 -13.96 -7.08
CA HIS A 118 11.80 -14.31 -5.88
C HIS A 118 11.16 -13.74 -4.62
N ALA A 119 11.08 -14.54 -3.58
CA ALA A 119 10.66 -14.09 -2.25
C ALA A 119 11.74 -13.22 -1.59
N GLN A 120 13.01 -13.60 -1.79
CA GLN A 120 14.22 -12.89 -1.39
C GLN A 120 15.30 -13.13 -2.47
N PRO A 121 16.40 -12.36 -2.50
CA PRO A 121 17.50 -12.64 -3.41
C PRO A 121 17.93 -14.10 -3.34
N GLY A 122 17.91 -14.79 -4.47
CA GLY A 122 18.30 -16.20 -4.58
C GLY A 122 17.26 -17.24 -4.12
N VAL A 123 16.09 -16.82 -3.61
CA VAL A 123 15.00 -17.74 -3.20
C VAL A 123 13.83 -17.63 -4.17
N PRO A 124 13.70 -18.53 -5.16
CA PRO A 124 12.62 -18.50 -6.12
C PRO A 124 11.27 -18.79 -5.44
N ILE A 125 10.22 -18.12 -5.89
CA ILE A 125 8.83 -18.40 -5.45
C ILE A 125 8.29 -19.62 -6.18
N TYR A 126 8.66 -19.80 -7.44
CA TYR A 126 8.19 -20.89 -8.31
C TYR A 126 9.36 -21.76 -8.79
N ASP A 127 9.14 -23.06 -8.86
CA ASP A 127 9.99 -24.05 -9.50
C ASP A 127 9.66 -24.26 -10.99
N ARG A 128 8.68 -23.50 -11.50
CA ARG A 128 8.17 -23.52 -12.87
C ARG A 128 8.02 -22.12 -13.43
N LYS A 129 7.85 -22.04 -14.74
CA LYS A 129 7.31 -20.85 -15.38
C LYS A 129 5.78 -20.82 -15.25
N LEU A 130 5.21 -19.62 -15.16
CA LEU A 130 3.77 -19.44 -15.15
C LEU A 130 3.20 -19.38 -16.57
N SER A 131 2.04 -19.95 -16.77
CA SER A 131 1.34 -19.77 -18.05
C SER A 131 0.84 -18.33 -18.22
N PRO A 132 0.70 -17.84 -19.44
CA PRO A 132 0.02 -16.57 -19.70
C PRO A 132 -1.37 -16.52 -19.08
N ASP A 133 -2.14 -17.61 -19.14
CA ASP A 133 -3.49 -17.70 -18.58
C ASP A 133 -3.50 -17.56 -17.06
N ASP A 134 -2.51 -18.14 -16.34
CA ASP A 134 -2.36 -17.95 -14.89
C ASP A 134 -2.17 -16.47 -14.54
N VAL A 135 -1.34 -15.76 -15.30
CA VAL A 135 -1.07 -14.33 -15.06
C VAL A 135 -2.30 -13.48 -15.39
N LEU A 136 -2.97 -13.75 -16.49
CA LEU A 136 -4.21 -13.05 -16.88
C LEU A 136 -5.32 -13.26 -15.86
N ALA A 137 -5.49 -14.50 -15.38
CA ALA A 137 -6.47 -14.80 -14.34
C ALA A 137 -6.19 -14.06 -13.04
N ARG A 138 -4.92 -13.90 -12.63
CA ARG A 138 -4.55 -13.09 -11.46
C ARG A 138 -4.85 -11.61 -11.68
N ILE A 139 -4.55 -11.07 -12.86
CA ILE A 139 -4.88 -9.67 -13.20
C ILE A 139 -6.39 -9.46 -13.11
N GLU A 140 -7.17 -10.32 -13.74
CA GLU A 140 -8.63 -10.21 -13.80
C GLU A 140 -9.29 -10.36 -12.42
N ARG A 141 -8.83 -11.32 -11.62
CA ARG A 141 -9.47 -11.67 -10.33
C ARG A 141 -9.04 -10.79 -9.17
N TYR A 142 -7.84 -10.21 -9.19
CA TYR A 142 -7.25 -9.52 -8.04
C TYR A 142 -6.85 -8.07 -8.36
N HIS A 143 -6.01 -7.87 -9.39
CA HIS A 143 -5.48 -6.56 -9.72
C HIS A 143 -6.58 -5.61 -10.23
N THR A 144 -7.34 -6.04 -11.21
CA THR A 144 -8.41 -5.24 -11.81
C THR A 144 -9.51 -4.85 -10.81
N PRO A 145 -10.07 -5.77 -9.99
CA PRO A 145 -11.07 -5.40 -8.99
C PRO A 145 -10.54 -4.46 -7.90
N TYR A 146 -9.29 -4.65 -7.45
CA TYR A 146 -8.67 -3.75 -6.47
C TYR A 146 -8.61 -2.31 -7.01
N HIS A 147 -8.02 -2.14 -8.18
CA HIS A 147 -7.92 -0.83 -8.81
C HIS A 147 -9.29 -0.22 -9.12
N ARG A 148 -10.25 -1.02 -9.61
CA ARG A 148 -11.60 -0.54 -9.87
C ARG A 148 -12.24 0.05 -8.60
N VAL A 149 -12.21 -0.67 -7.48
CA VAL A 149 -12.81 -0.18 -6.22
C VAL A 149 -12.10 1.07 -5.72
N LEU A 150 -10.77 1.13 -5.81
CA LEU A 150 -9.99 2.30 -5.41
C LEU A 150 -10.30 3.50 -6.32
N ASP A 151 -10.27 3.32 -7.64
CA ASP A 151 -10.53 4.36 -8.64
C ASP A 151 -11.96 4.91 -8.50
N GLU A 152 -12.98 4.05 -8.39
CA GLU A 152 -14.39 4.44 -8.22
C GLU A 152 -14.59 5.21 -6.91
N THR A 153 -13.95 4.77 -5.82
CA THR A 153 -14.04 5.44 -4.51
C THR A 153 -13.41 6.83 -4.57
N CYS A 154 -12.19 6.93 -5.10
CA CYS A 154 -11.48 8.19 -5.25
C CYS A 154 -12.22 9.17 -6.18
N GLU A 155 -12.70 8.68 -7.31
CA GLU A 155 -13.41 9.55 -8.27
C GLU A 155 -14.77 10.01 -7.75
N ARG A 156 -15.52 9.17 -7.05
CA ARG A 156 -16.78 9.55 -6.40
C ARG A 156 -16.56 10.69 -5.41
N LEU A 157 -15.59 10.54 -4.49
CA LEU A 157 -15.29 11.57 -3.50
C LEU A 157 -14.77 12.86 -4.14
N ARG A 158 -13.91 12.76 -5.16
CA ARG A 158 -13.46 13.93 -5.90
C ARG A 158 -14.60 14.70 -6.56
N ARG A 159 -15.58 14.00 -7.16
CA ARG A 159 -16.76 14.65 -7.76
C ARG A 159 -17.65 15.31 -6.71
N GLU A 160 -17.81 14.66 -5.57
CA GLU A 160 -18.67 15.14 -4.49
C GLU A 160 -18.10 16.38 -3.81
N PHE A 161 -16.78 16.42 -3.57
CA PHE A 161 -16.12 17.45 -2.77
C PHE A 161 -15.25 18.41 -3.60
N GLY A 162 -15.03 18.15 -4.89
CA GLY A 162 -14.16 18.95 -5.75
C GLY A 162 -12.66 18.68 -5.58
N VAL A 163 -12.27 17.88 -4.59
CA VAL A 163 -10.88 17.55 -4.26
C VAL A 163 -10.80 16.14 -3.67
N LEU A 164 -9.61 15.54 -3.74
CA LEU A 164 -9.31 14.24 -3.15
C LEU A 164 -7.92 14.26 -2.51
N TRP A 165 -7.83 13.70 -1.31
CA TRP A 165 -6.57 13.29 -0.66
C TRP A 165 -6.54 11.78 -0.50
N HIS A 166 -5.45 11.18 -0.94
CA HIS A 166 -5.23 9.75 -0.89
C HIS A 166 -3.89 9.45 -0.22
N VAL A 167 -3.87 8.46 0.68
CA VAL A 167 -2.66 7.97 1.35
C VAL A 167 -2.50 6.49 1.09
N ASN A 168 -1.41 6.13 0.42
CA ASN A 168 -1.03 4.75 0.13
C ASN A 168 -0.10 4.23 1.24
N CYS A 169 -0.61 3.30 2.05
CA CYS A 169 0.00 2.87 3.30
C CYS A 169 0.85 1.61 3.11
N HIS A 170 2.14 1.70 3.47
CA HIS A 170 3.13 0.65 3.31
C HIS A 170 4.06 0.53 4.51
N SER A 171 4.88 -0.53 4.50
CA SER A 171 6.03 -0.64 5.38
C SER A 171 7.27 -1.09 4.63
N MET A 172 8.41 -0.57 5.06
CA MET A 172 9.72 -0.88 4.51
C MET A 172 10.55 -1.75 5.46
N PRO A 173 11.40 -2.63 4.92
CA PRO A 173 12.31 -3.41 5.74
C PRO A 173 13.34 -2.50 6.44
N SER A 174 13.58 -2.77 7.71
CA SER A 174 14.73 -2.23 8.43
C SER A 174 16.01 -2.95 8.03
N TYR A 175 17.07 -2.19 7.82
CA TYR A 175 18.39 -2.73 7.55
C TYR A 175 19.25 -2.61 8.81
N GLY A 176 19.25 -3.64 9.64
CA GLY A 176 20.03 -3.73 10.88
C GLY A 176 19.16 -3.95 12.12
N PRO A 177 19.72 -4.58 13.19
CA PRO A 177 18.97 -4.94 14.40
C PRO A 177 18.73 -3.75 15.35
N SER A 178 19.45 -2.65 15.17
CA SER A 178 19.26 -1.42 15.95
C SER A 178 19.29 -0.18 15.04
N ARG A 179 18.82 0.95 15.59
CA ARG A 179 18.88 2.25 14.88
C ARG A 179 20.30 2.63 14.49
N GLU A 180 21.30 2.29 15.31
CA GLU A 180 22.70 2.59 15.07
C GLU A 180 23.38 1.64 14.05
N GLU A 181 22.83 0.43 13.87
CA GLU A 181 23.38 -0.59 12.96
C GLU A 181 22.70 -0.62 11.60
N ARG A 182 21.70 0.25 11.36
CA ARG A 182 20.97 0.32 10.10
C ARG A 182 21.88 0.85 8.98
N LYS A 183 21.94 0.11 7.87
CA LYS A 183 22.62 0.53 6.64
C LYS A 183 21.56 0.87 5.58
N GLY A 184 21.62 2.06 5.01
CA GLY A 184 20.69 2.50 3.95
C GLY A 184 19.82 3.67 4.36
N VAL A 185 18.54 3.68 4.00
CA VAL A 185 17.59 4.71 4.41
C VAL A 185 17.32 4.56 5.91
N TYR A 186 17.78 5.52 6.69
CA TYR A 186 17.62 5.56 8.15
C TYR A 186 16.49 6.51 8.49
N ALA A 187 15.26 6.06 8.35
CA ALA A 187 14.11 6.85 8.72
C ALA A 187 13.07 5.96 9.38
N ASP A 188 12.34 6.52 10.34
CA ASP A 188 11.17 5.85 10.89
C ASP A 188 10.03 5.84 9.85
N PHE A 189 9.97 6.91 9.04
CA PHE A 189 9.01 7.04 7.95
C PHE A 189 9.69 7.60 6.69
N VAL A 190 9.26 7.12 5.53
CA VAL A 190 9.55 7.74 4.24
C VAL A 190 8.24 8.12 3.56
N LEU A 191 8.11 9.38 3.17
CA LEU A 191 7.00 9.89 2.39
C LEU A 191 7.38 9.92 0.91
N GLY A 192 6.53 9.37 0.06
CA GLY A 192 6.76 9.31 -1.38
C GLY A 192 5.67 10.06 -2.15
N ASP A 193 6.02 11.19 -2.76
CA ASP A 193 5.15 11.99 -3.62
C ASP A 193 5.65 12.07 -5.06
N ARG A 194 6.54 11.11 -5.44
CA ARG A 194 7.18 11.03 -6.76
C ARG A 194 7.86 12.33 -7.15
N ASP A 195 8.67 12.86 -6.25
CA ASP A 195 9.38 14.14 -6.41
C ASP A 195 8.41 15.33 -6.67
N GLY A 196 7.33 15.40 -5.91
CA GLY A 196 6.34 16.49 -5.96
C GLY A 196 5.32 16.37 -7.10
N THR A 197 5.26 15.22 -7.79
CA THR A 197 4.37 15.07 -8.97
C THR A 197 2.98 14.51 -8.65
N THR A 198 2.78 13.93 -7.47
CA THR A 198 1.53 13.22 -7.14
C THR A 198 0.70 13.89 -6.04
N CYS A 199 1.25 14.85 -5.32
CA CYS A 199 0.47 15.69 -4.41
C CYS A 199 1.05 17.11 -4.32
N ALA A 200 0.25 18.04 -3.76
CA ALA A 200 0.73 19.38 -3.48
C ALA A 200 1.75 19.35 -2.33
N PRO A 201 2.78 20.20 -2.36
CA PRO A 201 3.86 20.22 -1.36
C PRO A 201 3.35 20.40 0.07
N ASP A 202 2.31 21.23 0.26
CA ASP A 202 1.71 21.51 1.57
C ASP A 202 1.10 20.25 2.23
N PHE A 203 0.65 19.28 1.43
CA PHE A 203 0.16 18.00 1.95
C PHE A 203 1.32 17.12 2.43
N THR A 204 2.38 16.98 1.65
CA THR A 204 3.57 16.24 2.05
C THR A 204 4.22 16.85 3.30
N ASP A 205 4.36 18.19 3.32
CA ASP A 205 4.93 18.93 4.45
C ASP A 205 4.07 18.81 5.71
N PHE A 206 2.74 18.84 5.58
CA PHE A 206 1.83 18.64 6.69
C PHE A 206 1.99 17.26 7.32
N VAL A 207 1.96 16.19 6.52
CA VAL A 207 2.15 14.81 7.00
C VAL A 207 3.51 14.65 7.67
N ALA A 208 4.58 15.17 7.05
CA ALA A 208 5.92 15.16 7.63
C ALA A 208 5.98 15.92 8.96
N GLY A 209 5.33 17.08 9.03
CA GLY A 209 5.25 17.91 10.25
C GLY A 209 4.57 17.20 11.41
N VAL A 210 3.43 16.54 11.16
CA VAL A 210 2.73 15.77 12.19
C VAL A 210 3.59 14.62 12.71
N LEU A 211 4.18 13.82 11.82
CA LEU A 211 5.02 12.68 12.21
C LEU A 211 6.28 13.12 12.97
N ARG A 212 6.94 14.22 12.54
CA ARG A 212 8.08 14.81 13.25
C ARG A 212 7.67 15.35 14.62
N GLY A 213 6.49 15.96 14.72
CA GLY A 213 5.92 16.43 15.98
C GLY A 213 5.65 15.28 16.97
N LEU A 214 5.41 14.06 16.48
CA LEU A 214 5.28 12.83 17.27
C LEU A 214 6.65 12.22 17.65
N GLY A 215 7.76 12.80 17.16
CA GLY A 215 9.13 12.39 17.50
C GLY A 215 9.77 11.40 16.52
N TYR A 216 9.19 11.21 15.33
CA TYR A 216 9.73 10.31 14.31
C TYR A 216 10.72 11.01 13.37
N ASP A 217 11.76 10.26 12.90
CA ASP A 217 12.59 10.67 11.78
C ASP A 217 11.83 10.44 10.46
N VAL A 218 11.61 11.52 9.71
CA VAL A 218 10.83 11.48 8.46
C VAL A 218 11.66 12.00 7.30
N ARG A 219 11.78 11.18 6.26
CA ARG A 219 12.42 11.52 4.99
C ARG A 219 11.38 11.63 3.88
N ILE A 220 11.70 12.35 2.84
CA ILE A 220 10.82 12.55 1.68
C ILE A 220 11.55 12.07 0.42
N ASN A 221 10.93 11.15 -0.33
CA ASN A 221 11.44 10.57 -1.58
C ASN A 221 12.81 9.86 -1.46
N GLU A 222 13.25 9.52 -0.27
CA GLU A 222 14.53 8.85 -0.05
C GLU A 222 14.36 7.34 -0.13
N GLY A 223 14.78 6.75 -1.24
CA GLY A 223 14.67 5.31 -1.51
C GLY A 223 13.24 4.83 -1.89
N TYR A 224 12.22 5.45 -1.36
CA TYR A 224 10.80 5.11 -1.59
C TYR A 224 10.02 6.34 -2.06
N LYS A 225 9.90 6.50 -3.38
CA LYS A 225 9.27 7.69 -3.99
C LYS A 225 7.77 7.55 -4.27
N GLY A 226 7.23 6.37 -4.09
CA GLY A 226 5.90 6.01 -4.57
C GLY A 226 5.92 5.37 -5.95
N VAL A 227 4.99 4.45 -6.20
CA VAL A 227 4.98 3.61 -7.40
C VAL A 227 3.63 3.74 -8.14
N GLU A 228 2.98 2.63 -8.47
CA GLU A 228 1.84 2.62 -9.40
C GLU A 228 0.59 3.28 -8.81
N ILE A 229 0.22 2.96 -7.57
CA ILE A 229 -1.01 3.48 -6.97
C ILE A 229 -0.95 5.01 -6.85
N VAL A 230 0.12 5.57 -6.29
CA VAL A 230 0.23 7.04 -6.20
C VAL A 230 0.34 7.71 -7.56
N ARG A 231 0.98 7.05 -8.55
CA ARG A 231 1.03 7.53 -9.93
C ARG A 231 -0.37 7.60 -10.56
N ARG A 232 -1.22 6.60 -10.29
CA ARG A 232 -2.60 6.55 -10.81
C ARG A 232 -3.51 7.56 -10.13
N GLN A 233 -3.41 7.69 -8.80
CA GLN A 233 -4.31 8.52 -8.01
C GLN A 233 -3.87 10.00 -7.98
N GLY A 234 -2.57 10.29 -8.07
CA GLY A 234 -2.04 11.65 -7.94
C GLY A 234 -2.08 12.45 -9.24
N ARG A 235 -2.85 13.54 -9.23
CA ARG A 235 -2.92 14.58 -10.28
C ARG A 235 -3.22 15.91 -9.61
N PRO A 236 -2.22 16.55 -8.97
CA PRO A 236 -2.48 17.75 -8.16
C PRO A 236 -3.10 18.91 -8.96
N THR A 237 -2.84 19.02 -10.27
CA THR A 237 -3.50 20.00 -11.14
C THR A 237 -5.00 19.75 -11.33
N GLU A 238 -5.50 18.57 -11.00
CA GLU A 238 -6.91 18.17 -11.02
C GLU A 238 -7.50 18.08 -9.60
N ASN A 239 -6.85 18.66 -8.60
CA ASN A 239 -7.21 18.54 -7.19
C ASN A 239 -7.26 17.07 -6.71
N ARG A 240 -6.34 16.23 -7.19
CA ARG A 240 -6.15 14.85 -6.75
C ARG A 240 -4.75 14.71 -6.17
N HIS A 241 -4.69 14.54 -4.86
CA HIS A 241 -3.42 14.42 -4.13
C HIS A 241 -3.24 12.99 -3.66
N SER A 242 -2.06 12.42 -3.90
CA SER A 242 -1.74 11.04 -3.49
C SER A 242 -0.32 10.97 -2.95
N LEU A 243 -0.18 10.47 -1.72
CA LEU A 243 1.06 10.37 -0.98
C LEU A 243 1.26 8.94 -0.50
N GLN A 244 2.44 8.37 -0.71
CA GLN A 244 2.83 7.10 -0.11
C GLN A 244 3.45 7.33 1.27
N ILE A 245 3.12 6.48 2.24
CA ILE A 245 3.77 6.41 3.55
C ILE A 245 4.41 5.04 3.68
N GLU A 246 5.72 5.01 3.91
CA GLU A 246 6.50 3.81 4.25
C GLU A 246 6.90 3.87 5.72
N ILE A 247 6.55 2.85 6.49
CA ILE A 247 6.82 2.71 7.91
C ILE A 247 7.97 1.72 8.12
N ASP A 248 9.01 2.10 8.86
CA ASP A 248 10.07 1.14 9.25
C ASP A 248 9.47 0.02 10.11
N ARG A 249 9.60 -1.22 9.65
CA ARG A 249 9.04 -2.41 10.32
C ARG A 249 9.56 -2.61 11.72
N ALA A 250 10.80 -2.21 12.03
CA ALA A 250 11.37 -2.35 13.39
C ALA A 250 10.64 -1.49 14.44
N LEU A 251 9.79 -0.56 14.05
CA LEU A 251 8.96 0.20 14.99
C LEU A 251 7.87 -0.65 15.63
N TYR A 252 7.39 -1.70 14.95
CA TYR A 252 6.17 -2.39 15.34
C TYR A 252 6.19 -3.92 15.21
N MET A 253 7.17 -4.51 14.50
CA MET A 253 7.24 -5.97 14.31
C MET A 253 8.67 -6.49 14.23
N ASP A 254 8.86 -7.73 14.64
CA ASP A 254 10.08 -8.50 14.35
C ASP A 254 10.02 -9.02 12.92
N GLN A 255 10.98 -8.62 12.08
CA GLN A 255 10.99 -8.97 10.66
C GLN A 255 11.33 -10.44 10.37
N LYS A 256 11.85 -11.19 11.35
CA LYS A 256 12.19 -12.61 11.21
C LYS A 256 11.02 -13.49 11.60
N THR A 257 10.42 -13.19 12.76
CA THR A 257 9.29 -13.97 13.29
C THR A 257 7.94 -13.46 12.81
N LEU A 258 7.88 -12.23 12.34
CA LEU A 258 6.67 -11.48 11.97
C LEU A 258 5.74 -11.21 13.17
N GLU A 259 6.23 -11.34 14.39
CA GLU A 259 5.47 -11.05 15.59
C GLU A 259 5.43 -9.56 15.90
N LYS A 260 4.33 -9.09 16.46
CA LYS A 260 4.19 -7.69 16.90
C LYS A 260 5.14 -7.41 18.07
N LEU A 261 5.84 -6.30 17.99
CA LEU A 261 6.67 -5.78 19.08
C LEU A 261 5.84 -4.94 20.06
N PRO A 262 6.33 -4.68 21.28
CA PRO A 262 5.66 -3.78 22.24
C PRO A 262 5.39 -2.36 21.68
N GLY A 263 6.17 -1.93 20.69
CA GLY A 263 5.98 -0.65 20.00
C GLY A 263 4.73 -0.57 19.12
N PHE A 264 4.10 -1.70 18.80
CA PHE A 264 2.94 -1.75 17.89
C PHE A 264 1.78 -0.86 18.36
N GLU A 265 1.35 -1.00 19.61
CA GLU A 265 0.22 -0.25 20.14
C GLU A 265 0.50 1.27 20.23
N ARG A 266 1.74 1.65 20.56
CA ARG A 266 2.16 3.04 20.54
C ARG A 266 2.10 3.60 19.13
N LEU A 267 2.67 2.91 18.14
CA LEU A 267 2.65 3.34 16.75
C LEU A 267 1.21 3.44 16.22
N ARG A 268 0.35 2.46 16.52
CA ARG A 268 -1.07 2.49 16.16
C ARG A 268 -1.78 3.72 16.72
N ALA A 269 -1.55 4.06 17.99
CA ALA A 269 -2.09 5.27 18.60
C ALA A 269 -1.56 6.55 17.95
N ASP A 270 -0.27 6.61 17.60
CA ASP A 270 0.34 7.77 16.94
C ASP A 270 -0.18 7.92 15.50
N LEU A 271 -0.41 6.82 14.78
CA LEU A 271 -1.02 6.85 13.45
C LEU A 271 -2.51 7.22 13.50
N ALA A 272 -3.25 6.86 14.56
CA ALA A 272 -4.60 7.37 14.78
C ALA A 272 -4.61 8.90 14.95
N ARG A 273 -3.60 9.49 15.63
CA ARG A 273 -3.41 10.94 15.72
C ARG A 273 -3.10 11.56 14.36
N LEU A 274 -2.25 10.91 13.56
CA LEU A 274 -1.98 11.35 12.19
C LEU A 274 -3.27 11.38 11.37
N VAL A 275 -4.07 10.32 11.42
CA VAL A 275 -5.33 10.24 10.66
C VAL A 275 -6.33 11.31 11.14
N ALA A 276 -6.42 11.55 12.45
CA ALA A 276 -7.24 12.65 13.00
C ALA A 276 -6.78 14.02 12.45
N ALA A 277 -5.47 14.27 12.46
CA ALA A 277 -4.89 15.50 11.92
C ALA A 277 -5.13 15.65 10.40
N LEU A 278 -5.06 14.54 9.64
CA LEU A 278 -5.43 14.52 8.22
C LEU A 278 -6.90 14.91 8.02
N GLY A 279 -7.80 14.40 8.86
CA GLY A 279 -9.21 14.79 8.82
C GLY A 279 -9.41 16.29 9.03
N GLU A 280 -8.70 16.90 9.99
CA GLU A 280 -8.75 18.36 10.22
C GLU A 280 -8.12 19.15 9.06
N PHE A 281 -7.00 18.68 8.53
CA PHE A 281 -6.37 19.29 7.35
C PHE A 281 -7.31 19.33 6.15
N VAL A 282 -8.02 18.22 5.91
CA VAL A 282 -8.99 18.11 4.82
C VAL A 282 -10.20 19.03 5.06
N ARG A 283 -10.80 19.03 6.28
CA ARG A 283 -11.93 19.93 6.62
C ARG A 283 -11.59 21.40 6.40
N GLY A 284 -10.38 21.79 6.78
CA GLY A 284 -9.92 23.19 6.60
C GLY A 284 -9.73 23.61 5.14
N ARG A 285 -9.92 22.70 4.17
CA ARG A 285 -9.76 22.91 2.72
C ARG A 285 -11.04 22.66 1.90
N LEU A 286 -12.14 22.31 2.55
CA LEU A 286 -13.48 22.20 1.96
C LEU A 286 -14.24 23.51 2.12
#